data_5e0bcbda5d54be3ca70fe8a8dadf08c7
#
_entry.id   5e0bcbda5d54be3ca70fe8a8dadf08c7
#
_cell.length_a   1.000
_cell.length_b   1.000
_cell.length_c   1.000
_cell.angle_alpha   90.00
_cell.angle_beta   90.00
_cell.angle_gamma   90.00
#
_symmetry.space_group_name_H-M   'P 1'
#
loop_
_entity.id
_entity.type
_entity.pdbx_description
1 polymer ?
#
loop_
_entity_poly.entity_id
_entity_poly.type
_entity_poly.pdbx_seq_one_letter_code
_entity_poly.pdbx_strand_id
1 'polypeptide(L)'
;MSHWNIAAAQYGGLHQSVNDHVTHHLRFIAEAARQGCDLLVFPELSLTGSGAPTLPPPPDDAQLEPLLNAAHFYQITVIAGLPLEQDGQRQKGLVLFSPACHRILRYPQGRGASLVPGNKHLSIIDAHPDSPNLDPRATLVTSCQSVGDNRWRQSISNLQRFAHKYAIAVLMANACGGSALWDEKGQLIVRADKGELLVTGTLGGEGWQGDIIPLG
;
A
#
# COMPACT_ATOMS: atom_id res chain seq x y z
N MET A 1 -10.47 -7.01 -22.84
CA MET A 1 -9.24 -7.02 -22.04
C MET A 1 -9.64 -6.66 -20.63
N SER A 2 -9.24 -7.42 -19.63
CA SER A 2 -9.56 -7.09 -18.24
C SER A 2 -8.76 -5.84 -17.87
N HIS A 3 -9.45 -4.78 -17.48
CA HIS A 3 -8.82 -3.62 -16.83
C HIS A 3 -8.41 -4.03 -15.42
N TRP A 4 -7.23 -3.59 -14.97
CA TRP A 4 -6.79 -3.76 -13.61
C TRP A 4 -6.65 -2.39 -12.95
N ASN A 5 -7.49 -2.12 -11.96
CA ASN A 5 -7.56 -0.84 -11.27
C ASN A 5 -6.93 -0.94 -9.89
N ILE A 6 -6.02 -0.04 -9.59
CA ILE A 6 -5.28 -0.03 -8.33
C ILE A 6 -5.30 1.36 -7.71
N ALA A 7 -5.15 1.42 -6.39
CA ALA A 7 -5.06 2.69 -5.68
C ALA A 7 -4.00 2.67 -4.57
N ALA A 8 -3.37 3.81 -4.34
CA ALA A 8 -2.58 4.11 -3.16
C ALA A 8 -3.26 5.22 -2.35
N ALA A 9 -3.51 4.96 -1.07
CA ALA A 9 -3.98 5.95 -0.14
C ALA A 9 -2.83 6.87 0.28
N GLN A 10 -3.05 8.18 0.23
CA GLN A 10 -2.19 9.16 0.87
C GLN A 10 -2.87 9.63 2.14
N TYR A 11 -2.30 9.24 3.28
CA TYR A 11 -2.95 9.38 4.57
C TYR A 11 -1.93 9.53 5.69
N GLY A 12 -1.94 10.67 6.39
CA GLY A 12 -0.94 11.03 7.38
C GLY A 12 -1.10 10.41 8.77
N GLY A 13 -2.21 9.74 9.06
CA GLY A 13 -2.41 8.95 10.28
C GLY A 13 -2.29 9.72 11.59
N LEU A 14 -3.02 10.81 11.75
CA LEU A 14 -2.99 11.64 12.97
C LEU A 14 -3.99 11.23 14.07
N HIS A 15 -4.62 10.06 13.93
CA HIS A 15 -5.63 9.60 14.89
C HIS A 15 -5.00 9.03 16.17
N GLN A 16 -5.76 9.06 17.25
CA GLN A 16 -5.26 8.67 18.57
C GLN A 16 -5.44 7.18 18.88
N SER A 17 -6.41 6.52 18.23
CA SER A 17 -6.70 5.10 18.48
C SER A 17 -6.69 4.26 17.21
N VAL A 18 -6.47 2.96 17.36
CA VAL A 18 -6.57 1.98 16.27
C VAL A 18 -7.98 2.01 15.65
N ASN A 19 -9.02 2.12 16.46
CA ASN A 19 -10.40 2.15 15.97
C ASN A 19 -10.69 3.38 15.11
N ASP A 20 -10.09 4.54 15.43
CA ASP A 20 -10.22 5.74 14.60
C ASP A 20 -9.48 5.54 13.27
N HIS A 21 -8.28 4.94 13.30
CA HIS A 21 -7.57 4.59 12.09
C HIS A 21 -8.36 3.60 11.23
N VAL A 22 -8.95 2.56 11.82
CA VAL A 22 -9.81 1.60 11.11
C VAL A 22 -11.00 2.30 10.47
N THR A 23 -11.70 3.17 11.21
CA THR A 23 -12.83 3.93 10.69
C THR A 23 -12.42 4.79 9.49
N HIS A 24 -11.24 5.41 9.57
CA HIS A 24 -10.72 6.22 8.48
C HIS A 24 -10.32 5.37 7.26
N HIS A 25 -9.68 4.22 7.48
CA HIS A 25 -9.36 3.26 6.42
C HIS A 25 -10.62 2.77 5.68
N LEU A 26 -11.73 2.54 6.38
CA LEU A 26 -13.00 2.14 5.76
C LEU A 26 -13.52 3.19 4.77
N ARG A 27 -13.31 4.49 5.02
CA ARG A 27 -13.66 5.56 4.07
C ARG A 27 -12.84 5.46 2.79
N PHE A 28 -11.52 5.23 2.90
CA PHE A 28 -10.65 5.02 1.75
C PHE A 28 -11.01 3.76 0.96
N ILE A 29 -11.34 2.65 1.65
CA ILE A 29 -11.76 1.40 1.01
C ILE A 29 -13.07 1.61 0.23
N ALA A 30 -14.06 2.28 0.83
CA ALA A 30 -15.31 2.58 0.15
C ALA A 30 -15.10 3.46 -1.09
N GLU A 31 -14.23 4.48 -1.00
CA GLU A 31 -13.92 5.34 -2.14
C GLU A 31 -13.15 4.59 -3.23
N ALA A 32 -12.14 3.78 -2.88
CA ALA A 32 -11.41 2.97 -3.85
C ALA A 32 -12.33 1.97 -4.57
N ALA A 33 -13.27 1.36 -3.82
CA ALA A 33 -14.28 0.48 -4.40
C ALA A 33 -15.23 1.23 -5.35
N ARG A 34 -15.63 2.47 -5.00
CA ARG A 34 -16.44 3.34 -5.88
C ARG A 34 -15.71 3.68 -7.19
N GLN A 35 -14.39 3.78 -7.16
CA GLN A 35 -13.53 3.94 -8.33
C GLN A 35 -13.28 2.61 -9.08
N GLY A 36 -13.83 1.49 -8.62
CA GLY A 36 -13.66 0.18 -9.24
C GLY A 36 -12.27 -0.41 -9.04
N CYS A 37 -11.56 -0.06 -7.98
CA CYS A 37 -10.22 -0.57 -7.71
C CYS A 37 -10.27 -2.00 -7.16
N ASP A 38 -9.36 -2.85 -7.65
CA ASP A 38 -9.15 -4.23 -7.19
C ASP A 38 -8.12 -4.31 -6.06
N LEU A 39 -7.31 -3.27 -5.90
CA LEU A 39 -6.24 -3.15 -4.91
C LEU A 39 -6.22 -1.75 -4.30
N LEU A 40 -6.07 -1.69 -2.98
CA LEU A 40 -5.77 -0.47 -2.23
C LEU A 40 -4.58 -0.68 -1.32
N VAL A 41 -3.59 0.21 -1.40
CA VAL A 41 -2.38 0.20 -0.59
C VAL A 41 -2.35 1.43 0.31
N PHE A 42 -2.13 1.23 1.61
CA PHE A 42 -1.95 2.28 2.60
C PHE A 42 -0.48 2.49 2.95
N PRO A 43 -0.13 3.63 3.54
CA PRO A 43 1.22 3.92 3.99
C PRO A 43 1.73 2.99 5.11
N GLU A 44 3.03 3.08 5.37
CA GLU A 44 3.69 2.45 6.52
C GLU A 44 3.04 2.92 7.83
N LEU A 45 2.77 1.97 8.74
CA LEU A 45 2.15 2.21 10.06
C LEU A 45 0.81 2.97 10.00
N SER A 46 0.09 2.90 8.90
CA SER A 46 -1.17 3.65 8.71
C SER A 46 -2.25 3.29 9.73
N LEU A 47 -2.21 2.09 10.31
CA LEU A 47 -3.18 1.62 11.32
C LEU A 47 -2.85 2.04 12.76
N THR A 48 -1.67 2.62 13.00
CA THR A 48 -1.25 3.02 14.35
C THR A 48 -0.59 4.39 14.41
N GLY A 49 -0.30 4.98 13.24
CA GLY A 49 0.46 6.21 13.12
C GLY A 49 1.97 6.00 13.15
N SER A 50 2.70 6.85 12.43
CA SER A 50 4.16 6.76 12.25
C SER A 50 4.96 7.70 13.15
N GLY A 51 4.31 8.51 13.98
CA GLY A 51 4.95 9.59 14.75
C GLY A 51 5.50 9.20 16.13
N ALA A 52 5.25 8.00 16.61
CA ALA A 52 5.69 7.58 17.94
C ALA A 52 7.19 7.21 17.94
N PRO A 53 7.95 7.58 19.00
CA PRO A 53 9.37 7.22 19.13
C PRO A 53 9.58 5.70 19.28
N THR A 54 8.58 4.99 19.77
CA THR A 54 8.56 3.52 19.87
C THR A 54 7.32 2.97 19.20
N LEU A 55 7.44 1.80 18.59
CA LEU A 55 6.28 1.15 17.97
C LEU A 55 5.22 0.80 19.02
N PRO A 56 3.96 1.21 18.82
CA PRO A 56 2.86 0.83 19.70
C PRO A 56 2.60 -0.70 19.63
N PRO A 57 1.76 -1.24 20.52
CA PRO A 57 1.31 -2.61 20.42
C PRO A 57 0.62 -2.87 19.08
N PRO A 58 0.83 -4.06 18.48
CA PRO A 58 0.10 -4.42 17.26
C PRO A 58 -1.41 -4.50 17.53
N PRO A 59 -2.24 -4.03 16.58
CA PRO A 59 -3.68 -4.25 16.62
C PRO A 59 -4.02 -5.75 16.63
N ASP A 60 -5.03 -6.12 17.40
CA ASP A 60 -5.56 -7.48 17.41
C ASP A 60 -6.51 -7.75 16.23
N ASP A 61 -6.87 -9.03 16.04
CA ASP A 61 -7.73 -9.43 14.92
C ASP A 61 -9.14 -8.84 15.04
N ALA A 62 -9.68 -8.69 16.25
CA ALA A 62 -11.01 -8.13 16.48
C ALA A 62 -11.06 -6.64 16.05
N GLN A 63 -9.99 -5.89 16.30
CA GLN A 63 -9.88 -4.49 15.85
C GLN A 63 -9.78 -4.38 14.33
N LEU A 64 -9.18 -5.37 13.67
CA LEU A 64 -8.96 -5.38 12.22
C LEU A 64 -10.09 -6.06 11.42
N GLU A 65 -10.98 -6.80 12.08
CA GLU A 65 -12.09 -7.51 11.43
C GLU A 65 -12.96 -6.61 10.52
N PRO A 66 -13.28 -5.35 10.89
CA PRO A 66 -14.03 -4.48 9.99
C PRO A 66 -13.36 -4.25 8.62
N LEU A 67 -12.02 -4.22 8.57
CA LEU A 67 -11.27 -4.07 7.33
C LEU A 67 -11.31 -5.36 6.50
N LEU A 68 -11.22 -6.52 7.13
CA LEU A 68 -11.37 -7.80 6.46
C LEU A 68 -12.78 -7.93 5.86
N ASN A 69 -13.81 -7.57 6.64
CA ASN A 69 -15.20 -7.59 6.17
C ASN A 69 -15.40 -6.62 4.99
N ALA A 70 -14.81 -5.43 5.03
CA ALA A 70 -14.87 -4.47 3.93
C ALA A 70 -14.15 -4.99 2.68
N ALA A 71 -12.98 -5.61 2.82
CA ALA A 71 -12.26 -6.23 1.70
C ALA A 71 -13.10 -7.31 1.00
N HIS A 72 -13.80 -8.13 1.80
CA HIS A 72 -14.74 -9.14 1.27
C HIS A 72 -15.97 -8.51 0.62
N PHE A 73 -16.59 -7.53 1.27
CA PHE A 73 -17.82 -6.90 0.78
C PHE A 73 -17.59 -6.19 -0.56
N TYR A 74 -16.49 -5.43 -0.65
CA TYR A 74 -16.15 -4.68 -1.86
C TYR A 74 -15.32 -5.47 -2.88
N GLN A 75 -14.95 -6.71 -2.56
CA GLN A 75 -14.08 -7.55 -3.40
C GLN A 75 -12.73 -6.88 -3.76
N ILE A 76 -12.16 -6.16 -2.81
CA ILE A 76 -10.91 -5.41 -2.97
C ILE A 76 -9.79 -5.99 -2.08
N THR A 77 -8.60 -6.12 -2.62
CA THR A 77 -7.41 -6.44 -1.81
C THR A 77 -6.90 -5.18 -1.14
N VAL A 78 -6.68 -5.23 0.17
CA VAL A 78 -6.18 -4.08 0.96
C VAL A 78 -4.86 -4.45 1.62
N ILE A 79 -3.86 -3.58 1.49
CA ILE A 79 -2.56 -3.67 2.16
C ILE A 79 -2.41 -2.44 3.05
N ALA A 80 -2.12 -2.63 4.34
CA ALA A 80 -1.93 -1.55 5.30
C ALA A 80 -0.72 -1.79 6.21
N GLY A 81 -0.09 -0.72 6.69
CA GLY A 81 1.05 -0.78 7.59
C GLY A 81 0.64 -0.84 9.06
N LEU A 82 1.30 -1.70 9.83
CA LEU A 82 1.11 -1.83 11.28
C LEU A 82 2.37 -2.36 11.97
N PRO A 83 2.50 -2.22 13.30
CA PRO A 83 3.51 -2.94 14.05
C PRO A 83 3.18 -4.44 14.11
N LEU A 84 4.21 -5.26 14.11
CA LEU A 84 4.13 -6.69 14.45
C LEU A 84 4.98 -6.95 15.69
N GLU A 85 4.64 -7.98 16.42
CA GLU A 85 5.44 -8.47 17.55
C GLU A 85 5.89 -9.90 17.26
N GLN A 86 7.19 -10.11 17.35
CA GLN A 86 7.81 -11.41 17.20
C GLN A 86 8.91 -11.55 18.26
N ASP A 87 8.87 -12.65 19.04
CA ASP A 87 9.85 -12.95 20.10
C ASP A 87 10.01 -11.80 21.12
N GLY A 88 8.91 -11.11 21.46
CA GLY A 88 8.89 -9.99 22.38
C GLY A 88 9.45 -8.68 21.81
N GLN A 89 9.81 -8.65 20.53
CA GLN A 89 10.28 -7.45 19.84
C GLN A 89 9.24 -6.95 18.84
N ARG A 90 9.03 -5.63 18.83
CA ARG A 90 8.17 -4.97 17.87
C ARG A 90 8.95 -4.53 16.65
N GLN A 91 8.40 -4.82 15.49
CA GLN A 91 8.95 -4.44 14.19
C GLN A 91 7.85 -3.91 13.29
N LYS A 92 8.23 -3.13 12.29
CA LYS A 92 7.30 -2.70 11.25
C LYS A 92 6.86 -3.88 10.41
N GLY A 93 5.61 -3.89 10.01
CA GLY A 93 5.04 -4.93 9.17
C GLY A 93 3.88 -4.42 8.33
N LEU A 94 3.35 -5.32 7.55
CA LEU A 94 2.20 -5.12 6.70
C LEU A 94 1.12 -6.14 7.03
N VAL A 95 -0.11 -5.72 6.92
CA VAL A 95 -1.28 -6.59 6.96
C VAL A 95 -1.95 -6.58 5.59
N LEU A 96 -2.41 -7.75 5.19
CA LEU A 96 -3.13 -7.95 3.96
C LEU A 96 -4.52 -8.52 4.26
N PHE A 97 -5.53 -7.86 3.71
CA PHE A 97 -6.92 -8.31 3.65
C PHE A 97 -7.24 -8.64 2.20
N SER A 98 -7.56 -9.90 1.92
CA SER A 98 -7.84 -10.36 0.57
C SER A 98 -9.24 -10.97 0.49
N PRO A 99 -10.04 -10.65 -0.55
CA PRO A 99 -11.34 -11.29 -0.76
C PRO A 99 -11.21 -12.80 -1.01
N ALA A 100 -10.02 -13.26 -1.42
CA ALA A 100 -9.73 -14.69 -1.61
C ALA A 100 -9.33 -15.43 -0.33
N CYS A 101 -9.21 -14.74 0.82
CA CYS A 101 -8.72 -15.33 2.06
C CYS A 101 -9.51 -14.84 3.27
N HIS A 102 -10.05 -15.77 4.08
CA HIS A 102 -10.77 -15.44 5.32
C HIS A 102 -9.85 -15.19 6.53
N ARG A 103 -8.55 -15.04 6.30
CA ARG A 103 -7.56 -14.77 7.35
C ARG A 103 -6.89 -13.44 7.11
N ILE A 104 -6.57 -12.76 8.20
CA ILE A 104 -5.71 -11.60 8.20
C ILE A 104 -4.27 -12.09 8.05
N LEU A 105 -3.63 -11.73 6.93
CA LEU A 105 -2.25 -12.13 6.64
C LEU A 105 -1.30 -11.01 7.08
N ARG A 106 -0.20 -11.37 7.73
CA ARG A 106 0.80 -10.44 8.26
C ARG A 106 2.17 -10.74 7.71
N TYR A 107 2.89 -9.69 7.31
CA TYR A 107 4.22 -9.77 6.70
C TYR A 107 5.17 -8.82 7.42
N PRO A 108 6.28 -9.31 8.02
CA PRO A 108 7.33 -8.44 8.54
C PRO A 108 7.98 -7.63 7.42
N GLN A 109 8.23 -6.35 7.64
CA GLN A 109 9.10 -5.56 6.76
C GLN A 109 10.53 -6.11 6.79
N GLY A 110 11.25 -6.01 5.67
CA GLY A 110 12.65 -6.45 5.56
C GLY A 110 12.86 -7.89 5.13
N ARG A 111 11.80 -8.63 4.79
CA ARG A 111 11.93 -10.05 4.35
C ARG A 111 11.79 -10.28 2.85
N GLY A 112 11.92 -9.24 2.04
CA GLY A 112 11.87 -9.34 0.59
C GLY A 112 10.45 -9.35 0.02
N ALA A 113 10.37 -9.53 -1.31
CA ALA A 113 9.11 -9.51 -2.02
C ALA A 113 8.35 -10.84 -1.87
N SER A 114 7.06 -10.77 -1.61
CA SER A 114 6.17 -11.92 -1.56
C SER A 114 5.01 -11.73 -2.52
N LEU A 115 4.58 -12.80 -3.19
CA LEU A 115 3.33 -12.75 -3.95
C LEU A 115 2.14 -12.66 -3.00
N VAL A 116 1.17 -11.86 -3.38
CA VAL A 116 -0.09 -11.73 -2.66
C VAL A 116 -0.97 -12.95 -2.96
N PRO A 117 -1.48 -13.65 -1.93
CA PRO A 117 -2.42 -14.75 -2.13
C PRO A 117 -3.63 -14.31 -2.96
N GLY A 118 -3.95 -15.11 -3.97
CA GLY A 118 -5.07 -14.83 -4.87
C GLY A 118 -4.76 -13.83 -6.00
N ASN A 119 -3.60 -13.16 -5.97
CA ASN A 119 -3.19 -12.26 -7.03
C ASN A 119 -1.78 -12.61 -7.55
N LYS A 120 -1.71 -13.22 -8.73
CA LYS A 120 -0.45 -13.69 -9.34
C LYS A 120 0.46 -12.56 -9.84
N HIS A 121 -0.05 -11.36 -9.93
CA HIS A 121 0.62 -10.22 -10.53
C HIS A 121 1.18 -9.24 -9.51
N LEU A 122 0.80 -9.37 -8.25
CA LEU A 122 1.14 -8.44 -7.20
C LEU A 122 2.21 -9.01 -6.28
N SER A 123 3.29 -8.27 -6.11
CA SER A 123 4.28 -8.46 -5.04
C SER A 123 4.30 -7.29 -4.08
N ILE A 124 4.59 -7.59 -2.83
CA ILE A 124 4.86 -6.57 -1.80
C ILE A 124 6.36 -6.47 -1.65
N ILE A 125 6.91 -5.27 -1.75
CA ILE A 125 8.31 -5.01 -1.41
C ILE A 125 8.40 -4.20 -0.13
N ASP A 126 9.53 -4.38 0.52
CA ASP A 126 9.98 -3.52 1.60
C ASP A 126 10.35 -2.11 1.09
N ALA A 127 10.45 -1.17 2.01
CA ALA A 127 10.88 0.21 1.76
C ALA A 127 12.31 0.31 1.15
N HIS A 128 13.09 -0.77 1.16
CA HIS A 128 14.42 -0.86 0.58
C HIS A 128 14.42 -1.72 -0.70
N PRO A 129 14.47 -1.10 -1.89
CA PRO A 129 14.36 -1.79 -3.16
C PRO A 129 15.63 -2.58 -3.60
N ASP A 130 16.52 -2.88 -2.68
CA ASP A 130 17.74 -3.64 -2.98
C ASP A 130 17.54 -5.17 -2.92
N SER A 131 16.32 -5.63 -2.67
CA SER A 131 16.02 -7.06 -2.58
C SER A 131 15.99 -7.71 -3.97
N PRO A 132 16.90 -8.65 -4.25
CA PRO A 132 16.94 -9.34 -5.54
C PRO A 132 15.85 -10.40 -5.74
N ASN A 133 14.96 -10.62 -4.75
CA ASN A 133 14.02 -11.74 -4.74
C ASN A 133 12.61 -11.34 -5.21
N LEU A 134 12.51 -10.67 -6.37
CA LEU A 134 11.23 -10.47 -7.03
C LEU A 134 10.73 -11.79 -7.63
N ASP A 135 9.47 -12.11 -7.40
CA ASP A 135 8.85 -13.22 -8.13
C ASP A 135 8.75 -12.83 -9.61
N PRO A 136 9.27 -13.67 -10.53
CA PRO A 136 9.27 -13.35 -11.97
C PRO A 136 7.85 -13.22 -12.58
N ARG A 137 6.82 -13.64 -11.86
CA ARG A 137 5.41 -13.50 -12.29
C ARG A 137 4.80 -12.16 -11.87
N ALA A 138 5.44 -11.42 -10.96
CA ALA A 138 4.93 -10.14 -10.52
C ALA A 138 5.05 -9.09 -11.63
N THR A 139 3.96 -8.36 -11.87
CA THR A 139 3.91 -7.23 -12.80
C THR A 139 3.72 -5.90 -12.11
N LEU A 140 3.36 -5.93 -10.83
CA LEU A 140 3.27 -4.78 -9.95
C LEU A 140 3.94 -5.05 -8.62
N VAL A 141 4.65 -4.07 -8.13
CA VAL A 141 5.22 -4.03 -6.80
C VAL A 141 4.60 -2.87 -6.02
N THR A 142 4.25 -3.11 -4.76
CA THR A 142 3.71 -2.07 -3.87
C THR A 142 4.74 -1.68 -2.81
N SER A 143 4.82 -0.40 -2.49
CA SER A 143 5.68 0.14 -1.44
C SER A 143 4.88 1.01 -0.48
N CYS A 144 4.88 0.62 0.79
CA CYS A 144 4.24 1.36 1.88
C CYS A 144 5.30 2.20 2.59
N GLN A 145 5.15 3.52 2.59
CA GLN A 145 6.15 4.43 3.13
C GLN A 145 5.53 5.48 4.08
N SER A 146 6.37 6.02 4.97
CA SER A 146 6.05 7.14 5.82
C SER A 146 7.26 8.07 5.89
N VAL A 147 7.64 8.62 4.75
CA VAL A 147 8.79 9.51 4.60
C VAL A 147 8.34 10.96 4.46
N GLY A 148 8.90 11.83 5.29
CA GLY A 148 8.61 13.27 5.26
C GLY A 148 9.29 14.01 4.11
N ASP A 149 8.96 15.29 3.98
CA ASP A 149 9.28 16.19 2.86
C ASP A 149 10.77 16.16 2.43
N ASN A 150 11.69 15.97 3.35
CA ASN A 150 13.12 16.01 3.04
C ASN A 150 13.67 14.72 2.40
N ARG A 151 12.96 13.60 2.51
CA ARG A 151 13.42 12.29 2.05
C ARG A 151 12.54 11.66 0.97
N TRP A 152 11.33 12.16 0.77
CA TRP A 152 10.43 11.54 -0.20
C TRP A 152 10.95 11.65 -1.64
N ARG A 153 11.66 12.73 -1.98
CA ARG A 153 12.29 12.88 -3.31
C ARG A 153 13.30 11.78 -3.60
N GLN A 154 14.10 11.40 -2.59
CA GLN A 154 15.05 10.31 -2.71
C GLN A 154 14.32 8.97 -2.86
N SER A 155 13.26 8.76 -2.09
CA SER A 155 12.42 7.56 -2.17
C SER A 155 11.78 7.40 -3.56
N ILE A 156 11.22 8.48 -4.10
CA ILE A 156 10.69 8.53 -5.47
C ILE A 156 11.76 8.12 -6.48
N SER A 157 12.94 8.74 -6.42
CA SER A 157 14.03 8.44 -7.37
C SER A 157 14.51 7.00 -7.27
N ASN A 158 14.51 6.43 -6.07
CA ASN A 158 14.89 5.02 -5.86
C ASN A 158 13.86 4.07 -6.46
N LEU A 159 12.56 4.32 -6.21
CA LEU A 159 11.50 3.48 -6.75
C LEU A 159 11.34 3.60 -8.27
N GLN A 160 11.55 4.78 -8.82
CA GLN A 160 11.59 4.98 -10.27
C GLN A 160 12.73 4.18 -10.92
N ARG A 161 13.94 4.25 -10.36
CA ARG A 161 15.07 3.44 -10.84
C ARG A 161 14.84 1.95 -10.67
N PHE A 162 14.17 1.56 -9.59
CA PHE A 162 13.76 0.17 -9.35
C PHE A 162 12.79 -0.32 -10.44
N ALA A 163 11.73 0.45 -10.73
CA ALA A 163 10.77 0.12 -11.76
C ALA A 163 11.45 -0.10 -13.12
N HIS A 164 12.32 0.83 -13.52
CA HIS A 164 13.09 0.73 -14.77
C HIS A 164 14.06 -0.47 -14.77
N LYS A 165 14.83 -0.66 -13.68
CA LYS A 165 15.85 -1.73 -13.58
C LYS A 165 15.25 -3.13 -13.67
N TYR A 166 14.10 -3.34 -13.06
CA TYR A 166 13.47 -4.66 -12.98
C TYR A 166 12.31 -4.84 -13.97
N ALA A 167 12.02 -3.83 -14.81
CA ALA A 167 10.94 -3.81 -15.78
C ALA A 167 9.58 -4.17 -15.14
N ILE A 168 9.25 -3.55 -14.00
CA ILE A 168 8.06 -3.82 -13.21
C ILE A 168 7.39 -2.51 -12.77
N ALA A 169 6.06 -2.43 -12.84
CA ALA A 169 5.34 -1.27 -12.34
C ALA A 169 5.45 -1.15 -10.80
N VAL A 170 5.50 0.07 -10.29
CA VAL A 170 5.60 0.34 -8.84
C VAL A 170 4.52 1.30 -8.40
N LEU A 171 3.74 0.90 -7.40
CA LEU A 171 2.77 1.74 -6.71
C LEU A 171 3.27 2.06 -5.30
N MET A 172 3.45 3.33 -5.00
CA MET A 172 3.88 3.81 -3.68
C MET A 172 2.75 4.53 -2.96
N ALA A 173 2.44 4.10 -1.75
CA ALA A 173 1.63 4.84 -0.79
C ALA A 173 2.55 5.51 0.25
N ASN A 174 2.48 6.83 0.39
CA ASN A 174 3.26 7.58 1.38
C ASN A 174 2.36 8.45 2.27
N ALA A 175 2.63 8.45 3.56
CA ALA A 175 1.84 9.19 4.54
C ALA A 175 1.89 10.72 4.35
N CYS A 176 3.04 11.26 3.95
CA CYS A 176 3.31 12.69 4.01
C CYS A 176 3.24 13.40 2.63
N GLY A 177 2.71 12.74 1.62
CA GLY A 177 2.69 13.25 0.24
C GLY A 177 3.63 12.50 -0.69
N GLY A 178 3.49 12.73 -1.99
CA GLY A 178 4.33 12.12 -3.00
C GLY A 178 3.97 10.67 -3.36
N SER A 179 2.81 10.16 -2.94
CA SER A 179 2.30 8.87 -3.41
C SER A 179 2.26 8.86 -4.93
N ALA A 180 2.68 7.76 -5.55
CA ALA A 180 2.91 7.75 -6.99
C ALA A 180 2.82 6.35 -7.61
N LEU A 181 2.63 6.33 -8.93
CA LEU A 181 2.66 5.14 -9.78
C LEU A 181 3.69 5.35 -10.89
N TRP A 182 4.56 4.36 -11.10
CA TRP A 182 5.46 4.25 -12.24
C TRP A 182 5.14 2.99 -13.04
N ASP A 183 5.28 3.09 -14.35
CA ASP A 183 5.19 1.93 -15.24
C ASP A 183 6.47 1.07 -15.21
N GLU A 184 6.45 -0.02 -15.95
CA GLU A 184 7.59 -0.96 -16.09
C GLU A 184 8.81 -0.35 -16.81
N LYS A 185 8.68 0.83 -17.40
CA LYS A 185 9.78 1.60 -18.00
C LYS A 185 10.36 2.62 -17.03
N GLY A 186 9.78 2.74 -15.83
CA GLY A 186 10.14 3.76 -14.87
C GLY A 186 9.58 5.15 -15.20
N GLN A 187 8.61 5.24 -16.11
CA GLN A 187 7.93 6.50 -16.40
C GLN A 187 6.92 6.80 -15.29
N LEU A 188 6.94 8.03 -14.79
CA LEU A 188 5.97 8.49 -13.82
C LEU A 188 4.60 8.65 -14.49
N ILE A 189 3.63 7.87 -14.04
CA ILE A 189 2.26 7.90 -14.55
C ILE A 189 1.44 8.96 -13.81
N VAL A 190 1.49 8.95 -12.49
CA VAL A 190 0.78 9.89 -11.63
C VAL A 190 1.52 10.06 -10.31
N ARG A 191 1.46 11.26 -9.74
CA ARG A 191 2.01 11.59 -8.41
C ARG A 191 1.16 12.65 -7.74
N ALA A 192 0.79 12.39 -6.49
CA ALA A 192 0.15 13.38 -5.64
C ALA A 192 1.18 14.26 -4.92
N ASP A 193 0.81 15.50 -4.64
CA ASP A 193 1.60 16.38 -3.77
C ASP A 193 1.22 16.14 -2.30
N LYS A 194 0.31 16.93 -1.73
CA LYS A 194 -0.14 16.82 -0.32
C LYS A 194 -1.64 16.62 -0.24
N GLY A 195 -2.11 16.23 0.94
CA GLY A 195 -3.53 16.05 1.24
C GLY A 195 -3.93 14.58 1.41
N GLU A 196 -5.16 14.40 1.89
CA GLU A 196 -5.79 13.08 1.96
C GLU A 196 -6.48 12.77 0.63
N LEU A 197 -6.03 11.74 -0.05
CA LEU A 197 -6.46 11.41 -1.39
C LEU A 197 -6.10 9.98 -1.77
N LEU A 198 -6.67 9.51 -2.87
CA LEU A 198 -6.21 8.32 -3.58
C LEU A 198 -5.41 8.73 -4.82
N VAL A 199 -4.28 8.08 -5.01
CA VAL A 199 -3.62 8.00 -6.32
C VAL A 199 -4.11 6.72 -6.97
N THR A 200 -4.78 6.83 -8.11
CA THR A 200 -5.32 5.67 -8.83
C THR A 200 -4.53 5.36 -10.08
N GLY A 201 -4.53 4.10 -10.48
CA GLY A 201 -3.94 3.63 -11.71
C GLY A 201 -4.83 2.58 -12.38
N THR A 202 -5.01 2.70 -13.68
CA THR A 202 -5.73 1.73 -14.52
C THR A 202 -4.80 1.19 -15.57
N LEU A 203 -4.60 -0.12 -15.59
CA LEU A 203 -3.88 -0.81 -16.65
C LEU A 203 -4.84 -1.25 -17.74
N GLY A 204 -4.67 -0.71 -18.94
CA GLY A 204 -5.45 -1.06 -20.13
C GLY A 204 -4.57 -1.49 -21.29
N GLY A 205 -5.17 -1.59 -22.48
CA GLY A 205 -4.45 -1.97 -23.70
C GLY A 205 -3.37 -0.98 -24.16
N GLU A 206 -3.46 0.27 -23.73
CA GLU A 206 -2.50 1.34 -24.04
C GLU A 206 -1.49 1.59 -22.91
N GLY A 207 -1.47 0.72 -21.88
CA GLY A 207 -0.62 0.85 -20.71
C GLY A 207 -1.33 1.48 -19.50
N TRP A 208 -0.53 2.03 -18.57
CA TRP A 208 -1.03 2.65 -17.35
C TRP A 208 -1.58 4.05 -17.59
N GLN A 209 -2.74 4.32 -17.00
CA GLN A 209 -3.31 5.66 -16.85
C GLN A 209 -3.51 5.94 -15.37
N GLY A 210 -3.31 7.18 -14.93
CA GLY A 210 -3.40 7.55 -13.52
C GLY A 210 -4.25 8.78 -13.28
N ASP A 211 -4.84 8.86 -12.08
CA ASP A 211 -5.62 10.01 -11.62
C ASP A 211 -5.45 10.22 -10.11
N ILE A 212 -5.91 11.38 -9.62
CA ILE A 212 -5.88 11.77 -8.22
C ILE A 212 -7.31 12.05 -7.76
N ILE A 213 -7.77 11.31 -6.77
CA ILE A 213 -9.12 11.44 -6.22
C ILE A 213 -9.04 11.99 -4.80
N PRO A 214 -9.40 13.26 -4.56
CA PRO A 214 -9.45 13.81 -3.20
C PRO A 214 -10.50 13.06 -2.35
N LEU A 215 -10.16 12.78 -1.10
CA LEU A 215 -11.16 12.38 -0.12
C LEU A 215 -11.80 13.64 0.46
N GLY A 216 -13.08 13.79 0.21
CA GLY A 216 -13.91 14.88 0.76
C GLY A 216 -14.28 14.68 2.24
#